data_ce0b8c26e4ab166ba969f09e2bd66eb8
#
_entry.id   ce0b8c26e4ab166ba969f09e2bd66eb8
#
_cell.length_a   1.000
_cell.length_b   1.000
_cell.length_c   1.000
_cell.angle_alpha   90.00
_cell.angle_beta   90.00
_cell.angle_gamma   90.00
#
_symmetry.space_group_name_H-M   'P 1'
#
loop_
_entity.id
_entity.type
_entity.pdbx_description
1 polymer ?
#
loop_
_entity_poly.entity_id
_entity_poly.type
_entity_poly.pdbx_seq_one_letter_code
_entity_poly.pdbx_strand_id
1 'polypeptide(L)'
;MAKWVYMFTEGNADMRNLLGGKGANLAEMTNLGLPVPQGFTVTTEACTQYYEDGRQINDEIMGQIMEAIDKMEGITGKKFGDAKNPLLVSVRSGARASMPGMMDTILNLGLNEEVVETLSQASGNPRWAWDCYRRFIQMFSDVVMEVGKKYFEELIDKMKEEKGVKQDVDLDADDLKKLAEQFKAEYKAKIGEDFPTDPKVQLMEAVKAVFRSWDNPRANVYRRDNDIPYSWGTAVNVQMMAFGNMGDDCGTGVAFTRDPATGENGLFGEFLTNAQGEDVVAGVRTPMHISEMEEKFPEAFKQFKEVCKTLETHYRDMQDMEFTVEHGKLYMLQTRNGKRTAKAALKIACDLVDEGMRTEEEAVAMIDPRNLDSLLHPQFDAKALKEATPMAKALGASPGAACGKIVFTADDAVEWAERGEKVVLVRLETSPEDITGMKSAQGILTVRGGMTSHAAVVARGMGTCCVSGCGDIVMDEANKKFTLAGKEYHEGDCISLDGSTGCIYDGLIPTVDATIAGEFGRIMGWADKYRTMKVRTNADTPADAKKARELGAEGIGLCRTEHMFFEGNRIDAFREMICAETVEEREAALAKILPEQQGDFE
;
A
#
# COMPACT_ATOMS: atom_id res chain seq x y z
N MET A 1 -30.57 9.59 20.81
CA MET A 1 -29.91 8.29 20.49
C MET A 1 -28.81 8.57 19.49
N ALA A 2 -27.56 8.17 19.75
CA ALA A 2 -26.45 8.39 18.85
C ALA A 2 -26.60 7.52 17.60
N LYS A 3 -26.17 8.02 16.44
CA LYS A 3 -26.18 7.26 15.20
C LYS A 3 -24.80 6.66 14.96
N TRP A 4 -24.70 5.34 15.11
CA TRP A 4 -23.47 4.57 14.98
C TRP A 4 -23.28 3.91 13.61
N VAL A 5 -24.37 3.77 12.85
CA VAL A 5 -24.39 3.04 11.58
C VAL A 5 -25.05 3.88 10.50
N TYR A 6 -24.39 3.94 9.34
CA TYR A 6 -24.88 4.67 8.15
C TYR A 6 -24.96 3.72 6.96
N MET A 7 -26.13 3.66 6.32
CA MET A 7 -26.22 3.02 5.01
C MET A 7 -25.40 3.81 3.99
N PHE A 8 -24.93 3.19 2.92
CA PHE A 8 -24.18 3.92 1.88
C PHE A 8 -25.01 5.08 1.28
N THR A 9 -26.34 4.94 1.22
CA THR A 9 -27.24 6.00 0.78
C THR A 9 -27.38 7.18 1.75
N GLU A 10 -26.89 7.04 2.97
CA GLU A 10 -26.99 8.04 4.03
C GLU A 10 -25.70 8.86 4.23
N GLY A 11 -24.64 8.54 3.50
CA GLY A 11 -23.33 9.18 3.64
C GLY A 11 -22.87 9.89 2.37
N ASN A 12 -21.71 10.55 2.47
CA ASN A 12 -21.03 11.19 1.34
C ASN A 12 -19.51 11.31 1.61
N ALA A 13 -18.77 11.83 0.62
CA ALA A 13 -17.31 11.98 0.71
C ALA A 13 -16.83 12.91 1.83
N ASP A 14 -17.63 13.87 2.26
CA ASP A 14 -17.27 14.82 3.32
C ASP A 14 -17.30 14.19 4.72
N MET A 15 -17.87 13.01 4.86
CA MET A 15 -18.01 12.29 6.13
C MET A 15 -16.82 11.34 6.39
N ARG A 16 -15.68 11.62 5.83
CA ARG A 16 -14.47 10.79 5.95
C ARG A 16 -14.03 10.55 7.40
N ASN A 17 -14.20 11.54 8.26
CA ASN A 17 -13.84 11.42 9.67
C ASN A 17 -14.70 10.39 10.41
N LEU A 18 -15.96 10.26 10.02
CA LEU A 18 -16.95 9.39 10.64
C LEU A 18 -17.03 8.00 9.96
N LEU A 19 -17.00 7.98 8.65
CA LEU A 19 -17.18 6.76 7.84
C LEU A 19 -15.85 6.10 7.43
N GLY A 20 -14.73 6.75 7.71
CA GLY A 20 -13.44 6.37 7.15
C GLY A 20 -13.34 6.72 5.67
N GLY A 21 -12.16 6.57 5.09
CA GLY A 21 -11.97 6.87 3.66
C GLY A 21 -12.75 5.92 2.75
N LYS A 22 -12.75 4.65 3.05
CA LYS A 22 -13.45 3.62 2.27
C LYS A 22 -14.97 3.80 2.33
N GLY A 23 -15.52 3.96 3.52
CA GLY A 23 -16.98 4.13 3.71
C GLY A 23 -17.51 5.41 3.09
N ALA A 24 -16.80 6.52 3.23
CA ALA A 24 -17.16 7.79 2.63
C ALA A 24 -17.16 7.71 1.09
N ASN A 25 -16.16 7.05 0.49
CA ASN A 25 -16.09 6.88 -0.95
C ASN A 25 -17.12 5.88 -1.50
N LEU A 26 -17.45 4.84 -0.77
CA LEU A 26 -18.55 3.93 -1.13
C LEU A 26 -19.89 4.67 -1.15
N ALA A 27 -20.15 5.51 -0.15
CA ALA A 27 -21.32 6.36 -0.11
C ALA A 27 -21.35 7.36 -1.27
N GLU A 28 -20.23 8.02 -1.56
CA GLU A 28 -20.13 8.97 -2.68
C GLU A 28 -20.37 8.31 -4.03
N MET A 29 -19.75 7.14 -4.28
CA MET A 29 -20.00 6.38 -5.51
C MET A 29 -21.47 5.96 -5.64
N THR A 30 -22.10 5.59 -4.53
CA THR A 30 -23.55 5.27 -4.51
C THR A 30 -24.37 6.48 -4.91
N ASN A 31 -24.07 7.66 -4.38
CA ASN A 31 -24.75 8.91 -4.71
C ASN A 31 -24.55 9.35 -6.17
N LEU A 32 -23.39 9.02 -6.75
CA LEU A 32 -23.11 9.26 -8.17
C LEU A 32 -23.85 8.30 -9.12
N GLY A 33 -24.58 7.34 -8.58
CA GLY A 33 -25.30 6.33 -9.37
C GLY A 33 -24.43 5.24 -9.95
N LEU A 34 -23.21 5.07 -9.44
CA LEU A 34 -22.31 4.02 -9.89
C LEU A 34 -22.72 2.65 -9.33
N PRO A 35 -22.34 1.54 -10.01
CA PRO A 35 -22.74 0.20 -9.61
C PRO A 35 -21.97 -0.29 -8.37
N VAL A 36 -22.44 0.10 -7.21
CA VAL A 36 -21.87 -0.28 -5.90
C VAL A 36 -22.79 -1.30 -5.23
N PRO A 37 -22.27 -2.46 -4.79
CA PRO A 37 -23.05 -3.38 -3.97
C PRO A 37 -23.56 -2.70 -2.69
N GLN A 38 -24.79 -2.98 -2.30
CA GLN A 38 -25.42 -2.38 -1.12
C GLN A 38 -24.66 -2.69 0.16
N GLY A 39 -24.72 -1.78 1.11
CA GLY A 39 -24.02 -1.96 2.38
C GLY A 39 -24.21 -0.80 3.34
N PHE A 40 -23.50 -0.89 4.45
CA PHE A 40 -23.48 0.13 5.49
C PHE A 40 -22.10 0.23 6.14
N THR A 41 -21.90 1.34 6.84
CA THR A 41 -20.66 1.60 7.59
C THR A 41 -20.98 1.75 9.07
N VAL A 42 -20.26 0.99 9.91
CA VAL A 42 -20.19 1.20 11.35
C VAL A 42 -19.09 2.24 11.61
N THR A 43 -19.43 3.31 12.28
CA THR A 43 -18.59 4.52 12.34
C THR A 43 -17.30 4.36 13.14
N THR A 44 -16.36 5.28 12.91
CA THR A 44 -15.13 5.40 13.70
C THR A 44 -15.44 5.71 15.18
N GLU A 45 -16.52 6.41 15.46
CA GLU A 45 -16.98 6.68 16.83
C GLU A 45 -17.41 5.39 17.54
N ALA A 46 -18.01 4.45 16.82
CA ALA A 46 -18.34 3.14 17.36
C ALA A 46 -17.08 2.35 17.75
N CYS A 47 -15.99 2.48 16.98
CA CYS A 47 -14.69 1.91 17.31
C CYS A 47 -14.14 2.50 18.62
N THR A 48 -14.17 3.81 18.77
CA THR A 48 -13.74 4.49 19.99
C THR A 48 -14.57 4.02 21.20
N GLN A 49 -15.88 3.93 21.02
CA GLN A 49 -16.78 3.44 22.06
C GLN A 49 -16.48 1.97 22.45
N TYR A 50 -16.15 1.14 21.48
CA TYR A 50 -15.72 -0.24 21.70
C TYR A 50 -14.51 -0.32 22.66
N TYR A 51 -13.50 0.54 22.50
CA TYR A 51 -12.35 0.58 23.39
C TYR A 51 -12.68 1.17 24.76
N GLU A 52 -13.51 2.19 24.81
CA GLU A 52 -13.99 2.78 26.07
C GLU A 52 -14.81 1.79 26.92
N ASP A 53 -15.57 0.91 26.26
CA ASP A 53 -16.37 -0.13 26.90
C ASP A 53 -15.58 -1.42 27.19
N GLY A 54 -14.26 -1.36 27.21
CA GLY A 54 -13.40 -2.50 27.53
C GLY A 54 -13.35 -3.57 26.43
N ARG A 55 -13.30 -3.15 25.16
CA ARG A 55 -13.28 -4.00 23.96
C ARG A 55 -14.56 -4.82 23.81
N GLN A 56 -15.69 -4.18 24.01
CA GLN A 56 -17.01 -4.75 23.80
C GLN A 56 -17.90 -3.81 23.00
N ILE A 57 -18.76 -4.39 22.16
CA ILE A 57 -19.75 -3.65 21.40
C ILE A 57 -21.03 -3.58 22.27
N ASN A 58 -21.49 -2.35 22.57
CA ASN A 58 -22.69 -2.16 23.37
C ASN A 58 -23.97 -2.54 22.60
N ASP A 59 -25.07 -2.70 23.33
CA ASP A 59 -26.35 -3.14 22.77
C ASP A 59 -26.94 -2.12 21.76
N GLU A 60 -26.68 -0.85 21.93
CA GLU A 60 -27.15 0.20 21.01
C GLU A 60 -26.48 0.07 19.64
N ILE A 61 -25.15 -0.09 19.61
CA ILE A 61 -24.39 -0.31 18.37
C ILE A 61 -24.82 -1.62 17.72
N MET A 62 -24.92 -2.69 18.49
CA MET A 62 -25.36 -4.01 18.03
C MET A 62 -26.76 -3.94 17.40
N GLY A 63 -27.69 -3.25 18.04
CA GLY A 63 -29.04 -3.07 17.54
C GLY A 63 -29.08 -2.31 16.21
N GLN A 64 -28.27 -1.26 16.06
CA GLN A 64 -28.16 -0.51 14.81
C GLN A 64 -27.54 -1.33 13.68
N ILE A 65 -26.55 -2.19 13.99
CA ILE A 65 -25.98 -3.12 13.00
C ILE A 65 -27.05 -4.09 12.50
N MET A 66 -27.84 -4.68 13.38
CA MET A 66 -28.91 -5.61 13.01
C MET A 66 -30.03 -4.92 12.22
N GLU A 67 -30.39 -3.70 12.59
CA GLU A 67 -31.34 -2.88 11.82
C GLU A 67 -30.81 -2.59 10.40
N ALA A 68 -29.53 -2.31 10.24
CA ALA A 68 -28.91 -2.09 8.95
C ALA A 68 -28.92 -3.37 8.09
N ILE A 69 -28.70 -4.53 8.68
CA ILE A 69 -28.86 -5.83 7.98
C ILE A 69 -30.30 -5.99 7.49
N ASP A 70 -31.30 -5.68 8.31
CA ASP A 70 -32.71 -5.74 7.89
C ASP A 70 -32.99 -4.82 6.70
N LYS A 71 -32.42 -3.62 6.69
CA LYS A 71 -32.53 -2.69 5.55
C LYS A 71 -31.86 -3.25 4.30
N MET A 72 -30.69 -3.87 4.41
CA MET A 72 -30.02 -4.54 3.29
C MET A 72 -30.88 -5.68 2.74
N GLU A 73 -31.49 -6.47 3.58
CA GLU A 73 -32.38 -7.55 3.17
C GLU A 73 -33.57 -7.01 2.36
N GLY A 74 -34.16 -5.88 2.80
CA GLY A 74 -35.25 -5.20 2.08
C GLY A 74 -34.83 -4.67 0.70
N ILE A 75 -33.62 -4.12 0.58
CA ILE A 75 -33.10 -3.55 -0.66
C ILE A 75 -32.70 -4.66 -1.65
N THR A 76 -32.02 -5.70 -1.19
CA THR A 76 -31.46 -6.76 -2.03
C THR A 76 -32.44 -7.87 -2.37
N GLY A 77 -33.51 -8.03 -1.59
CA GLY A 77 -34.43 -9.16 -1.66
C GLY A 77 -33.83 -10.49 -1.19
N LYS A 78 -32.63 -10.45 -0.64
CA LYS A 78 -31.94 -11.61 -0.07
C LYS A 78 -31.98 -11.52 1.45
N LYS A 79 -31.83 -12.67 2.13
CA LYS A 79 -31.94 -12.72 3.59
C LYS A 79 -30.68 -13.31 4.21
N PHE A 80 -30.14 -12.60 5.21
CA PHE A 80 -28.94 -13.02 5.92
C PHE A 80 -29.23 -14.23 6.81
N GLY A 81 -28.54 -15.34 6.50
CA GLY A 81 -28.76 -16.60 7.20
C GLY A 81 -29.95 -17.45 6.71
N ASP A 82 -30.59 -17.04 5.61
CA ASP A 82 -31.67 -17.83 5.03
C ASP A 82 -31.11 -18.97 4.16
N ALA A 83 -31.68 -20.16 4.33
CA ALA A 83 -31.37 -21.30 3.51
C ALA A 83 -31.95 -21.26 2.09
N LYS A 84 -32.86 -20.35 1.79
CA LYS A 84 -33.54 -20.27 0.48
C LYS A 84 -32.95 -19.24 -0.47
N ASN A 85 -32.71 -18.04 0.01
CA ASN A 85 -32.13 -16.94 -0.76
C ASN A 85 -31.15 -16.15 0.10
N PRO A 86 -29.94 -16.69 0.33
CA PRO A 86 -29.01 -16.14 1.29
C PRO A 86 -28.34 -14.86 0.81
N LEU A 87 -28.24 -13.89 1.74
CA LEU A 87 -27.36 -12.73 1.62
C LEU A 87 -26.00 -13.08 2.18
N LEU A 88 -24.95 -12.89 1.42
CA LEU A 88 -23.57 -12.96 1.90
C LEU A 88 -22.97 -11.56 1.92
N VAL A 89 -22.15 -11.27 2.92
CA VAL A 89 -21.52 -9.98 3.10
C VAL A 89 -20.02 -10.09 3.32
N SER A 90 -19.31 -9.02 2.98
CA SER A 90 -17.93 -8.78 3.40
C SER A 90 -17.91 -7.82 4.58
N VAL A 91 -16.91 -7.95 5.43
CA VAL A 91 -16.61 -7.02 6.53
C VAL A 91 -15.19 -6.51 6.34
N ARG A 92 -15.06 -5.22 6.09
CA ARG A 92 -13.78 -4.58 5.76
C ARG A 92 -13.52 -3.38 6.66
N SER A 93 -12.28 -3.21 7.08
CA SER A 93 -11.84 -2.00 7.77
C SER A 93 -11.83 -0.78 6.84
N GLY A 94 -11.96 0.39 7.42
CA GLY A 94 -11.87 1.65 6.70
C GLY A 94 -11.49 2.79 7.63
N ALA A 95 -10.20 3.04 7.80
CA ALA A 95 -9.72 4.17 8.60
C ALA A 95 -9.85 5.49 7.83
N ARG A 96 -9.80 6.61 8.57
CA ARG A 96 -9.80 7.97 8.00
C ARG A 96 -8.64 8.17 7.03
N ALA A 97 -7.46 7.68 7.37
CA ALA A 97 -6.30 7.62 6.47
C ALA A 97 -6.14 6.21 5.91
N SER A 98 -5.72 6.10 4.66
CA SER A 98 -5.48 4.79 4.03
C SER A 98 -4.30 4.09 4.71
N MET A 99 -4.52 2.85 5.14
CA MET A 99 -3.53 2.00 5.80
C MET A 99 -3.48 0.62 5.11
N PRO A 100 -2.88 0.52 3.91
CA PRO A 100 -2.92 -0.71 3.12
C PRO A 100 -2.29 -1.90 3.85
N GLY A 101 -3.02 -3.01 3.92
CA GLY A 101 -2.53 -4.25 4.53
C GLY A 101 -2.37 -4.23 6.05
N MET A 102 -2.69 -3.12 6.72
CA MET A 102 -2.50 -2.98 8.18
C MET A 102 -3.68 -3.50 8.99
N MET A 103 -4.88 -3.56 8.40
CA MET A 103 -6.11 -4.00 9.06
C MET A 103 -6.84 -5.06 8.24
N ASP A 104 -7.74 -5.75 8.88
CA ASP A 104 -8.28 -7.02 8.41
C ASP A 104 -9.54 -6.89 7.53
N THR A 105 -9.74 -7.90 6.69
CA THR A 105 -10.91 -8.08 5.83
C THR A 105 -11.42 -9.50 5.98
N ILE A 106 -12.75 -9.67 6.07
CA ILE A 106 -13.40 -10.98 6.09
C ILE A 106 -14.44 -11.02 4.98
N LEU A 107 -14.37 -12.03 4.11
CA LEU A 107 -15.27 -12.24 2.99
C LEU A 107 -16.23 -13.40 3.26
N ASN A 108 -17.33 -13.44 2.52
CA ASN A 108 -18.29 -14.56 2.49
C ASN A 108 -18.99 -14.86 3.83
N LEU A 109 -19.21 -13.84 4.67
CA LEU A 109 -19.98 -14.04 5.90
C LEU A 109 -21.43 -14.39 5.59
N GLY A 110 -21.95 -15.30 6.37
CA GLY A 110 -23.30 -15.83 6.23
C GLY A 110 -23.32 -17.31 5.81
N LEU A 111 -22.14 -17.90 5.52
CA LEU A 111 -22.02 -19.29 5.10
C LEU A 111 -22.06 -20.28 6.27
N ASN A 112 -22.78 -21.36 6.04
CA ASN A 112 -22.77 -22.61 6.79
C ASN A 112 -23.11 -23.75 5.81
N GLU A 113 -23.11 -25.00 6.24
CA GLU A 113 -23.38 -26.13 5.33
C GLU A 113 -24.70 -26.01 4.57
N GLU A 114 -25.76 -25.58 5.23
CA GLU A 114 -27.08 -25.45 4.64
C GLU A 114 -27.09 -24.36 3.55
N VAL A 115 -26.49 -23.20 3.82
CA VAL A 115 -26.37 -22.09 2.87
C VAL A 115 -25.50 -22.47 1.68
N VAL A 116 -24.39 -23.18 1.91
CA VAL A 116 -23.50 -23.65 0.83
C VAL A 116 -24.22 -24.59 -0.12
N GLU A 117 -24.99 -25.54 0.40
CA GLU A 117 -25.77 -26.47 -0.43
C GLU A 117 -26.83 -25.70 -1.25
N THR A 118 -27.49 -24.72 -0.65
CA THR A 118 -28.45 -23.86 -1.37
C THR A 118 -27.77 -23.09 -2.50
N LEU A 119 -26.63 -22.47 -2.24
CA LEU A 119 -25.88 -21.74 -3.26
C LEU A 119 -25.34 -22.64 -4.35
N SER A 120 -24.90 -23.86 -3.98
CA SER A 120 -24.46 -24.88 -4.92
C SER A 120 -25.57 -25.25 -5.91
N GLN A 121 -26.78 -25.46 -5.42
CA GLN A 121 -27.94 -25.79 -6.25
C GLN A 121 -28.44 -24.59 -7.06
N ALA A 122 -28.60 -23.44 -6.43
CA ALA A 122 -29.13 -22.23 -7.09
C ALA A 122 -28.20 -21.72 -8.20
N SER A 123 -26.90 -21.76 -8.02
CA SER A 123 -25.90 -21.31 -9.00
C SER A 123 -25.61 -22.35 -10.09
N GLY A 124 -25.91 -23.62 -9.82
CA GLY A 124 -25.45 -24.72 -10.67
C GLY A 124 -23.91 -24.88 -10.68
N ASN A 125 -23.23 -24.28 -9.71
CA ASN A 125 -21.77 -24.27 -9.60
C ASN A 125 -21.33 -24.69 -8.19
N PRO A 126 -21.31 -26.01 -7.90
CA PRO A 126 -20.90 -26.52 -6.60
C PRO A 126 -19.46 -26.15 -6.23
N ARG A 127 -18.56 -26.12 -7.21
CA ARG A 127 -17.17 -25.74 -6.99
C ARG A 127 -17.06 -24.34 -6.41
N TRP A 128 -17.76 -23.37 -7.00
CA TRP A 128 -17.78 -21.99 -6.51
C TRP A 128 -18.28 -21.92 -5.06
N ALA A 129 -19.42 -22.57 -4.76
CA ALA A 129 -20.03 -22.52 -3.44
C ALA A 129 -19.10 -23.08 -2.36
N TRP A 130 -18.47 -24.22 -2.62
CA TRP A 130 -17.54 -24.86 -1.66
C TRP A 130 -16.21 -24.10 -1.57
N ASP A 131 -15.75 -23.48 -2.63
CA ASP A 131 -14.58 -22.59 -2.60
C ASP A 131 -14.84 -21.36 -1.72
N CYS A 132 -16.02 -20.74 -1.83
CA CYS A 132 -16.43 -19.65 -0.95
C CYS A 132 -16.45 -20.05 0.52
N TYR A 133 -16.95 -21.25 0.83
CA TYR A 133 -17.00 -21.74 2.20
C TYR A 133 -15.61 -22.03 2.76
N ARG A 134 -14.77 -22.72 2.00
CA ARG A 134 -13.38 -22.98 2.40
C ARG A 134 -12.61 -21.70 2.66
N ARG A 135 -12.75 -20.69 1.78
CA ARG A 135 -12.14 -19.36 1.94
C ARG A 135 -12.65 -18.65 3.20
N PHE A 136 -13.94 -18.74 3.44
CA PHE A 136 -14.54 -18.12 4.62
C PHE A 136 -14.02 -18.76 5.92
N ILE A 137 -13.96 -20.07 5.99
CA ILE A 137 -13.43 -20.78 7.18
C ILE A 137 -11.98 -20.37 7.44
N GLN A 138 -11.14 -20.38 6.40
CA GLN A 138 -9.74 -19.98 6.50
C GLN A 138 -9.60 -18.54 6.99
N MET A 139 -10.29 -17.63 6.35
CA MET A 139 -10.20 -16.19 6.64
C MET A 139 -10.75 -15.86 8.03
N PHE A 140 -11.88 -16.43 8.40
CA PHE A 140 -12.46 -16.28 9.74
C PHE A 140 -11.52 -16.83 10.82
N SER A 141 -10.94 -17.99 10.58
CA SER A 141 -10.01 -18.61 11.52
C SER A 141 -8.74 -17.81 11.70
N ASP A 142 -8.17 -17.30 10.60
CA ASP A 142 -6.95 -16.49 10.62
C ASP A 142 -7.19 -15.12 11.24
N VAL A 143 -8.18 -14.38 10.73
CA VAL A 143 -8.42 -12.97 11.08
C VAL A 143 -9.17 -12.83 12.41
N VAL A 144 -10.27 -13.57 12.58
CA VAL A 144 -11.14 -13.42 13.77
C VAL A 144 -10.59 -14.16 14.97
N MET A 145 -10.10 -15.38 14.76
CA MET A 145 -9.67 -16.26 15.82
C MET A 145 -8.15 -16.37 15.99
N GLU A 146 -7.40 -15.70 15.14
CA GLU A 146 -5.92 -15.62 15.20
C GLU A 146 -5.22 -17.00 15.16
N VAL A 147 -5.81 -17.95 14.45
CA VAL A 147 -5.25 -19.31 14.31
C VAL A 147 -4.01 -19.35 13.40
N GLY A 148 -3.91 -18.44 12.45
CA GLY A 148 -2.82 -18.39 11.47
C GLY A 148 -3.11 -19.18 10.19
N LYS A 149 -3.02 -18.48 9.06
CA LYS A 149 -3.38 -19.03 7.74
C LYS A 149 -2.50 -20.22 7.30
N LYS A 150 -1.27 -20.30 7.78
CA LYS A 150 -0.30 -21.34 7.38
C LYS A 150 -0.83 -22.77 7.55
N TYR A 151 -1.59 -23.04 8.62
CA TYR A 151 -2.14 -24.36 8.88
C TYR A 151 -3.14 -24.79 7.81
N PHE A 152 -3.89 -23.83 7.27
CA PHE A 152 -4.86 -24.05 6.21
C PHE A 152 -4.19 -24.14 4.84
N GLU A 153 -3.20 -23.31 4.58
CA GLU A 153 -2.40 -23.36 3.35
C GLU A 153 -1.67 -24.69 3.21
N GLU A 154 -1.14 -25.25 4.29
CA GLU A 154 -0.53 -26.58 4.31
C GLU A 154 -1.52 -27.68 3.89
N LEU A 155 -2.77 -27.60 4.34
CA LEU A 155 -3.83 -28.53 3.93
C LEU A 155 -4.18 -28.42 2.45
N ILE A 156 -4.23 -27.20 1.92
CA ILE A 156 -4.46 -26.96 0.48
C ILE A 156 -3.30 -27.51 -0.34
N ASP A 157 -2.07 -27.22 0.05
CA ASP A 157 -0.87 -27.67 -0.66
C ASP A 157 -0.76 -29.20 -0.68
N LYS A 158 -1.06 -29.84 0.43
CA LYS A 158 -1.12 -31.29 0.52
C LYS A 158 -2.16 -31.90 -0.42
N MET A 159 -3.33 -31.30 -0.50
CA MET A 159 -4.38 -31.77 -1.42
C MET A 159 -3.98 -31.56 -2.88
N LYS A 160 -3.38 -30.43 -3.23
CA LYS A 160 -2.85 -30.18 -4.58
C LYS A 160 -1.78 -31.20 -4.96
N GLU A 161 -0.89 -31.52 -4.04
CA GLU A 161 0.14 -32.53 -4.24
C GLU A 161 -0.46 -33.93 -4.46
N GLU A 162 -1.42 -34.35 -3.65
CA GLU A 162 -2.13 -35.62 -3.78
C GLU A 162 -2.89 -35.74 -5.12
N LYS A 163 -3.41 -34.62 -5.63
CA LYS A 163 -4.13 -34.56 -6.90
C LYS A 163 -3.22 -34.35 -8.12
N GLY A 164 -1.96 -33.97 -7.89
CA GLY A 164 -1.01 -33.67 -8.98
C GLY A 164 -1.31 -32.35 -9.72
N VAL A 165 -1.98 -31.40 -9.08
CA VAL A 165 -2.33 -30.08 -9.62
C VAL A 165 -1.51 -28.98 -8.95
N LYS A 166 -1.41 -27.81 -9.61
CA LYS A 166 -0.55 -26.71 -9.15
C LYS A 166 -1.33 -25.50 -8.61
N GLN A 167 -2.56 -25.31 -9.07
CA GLN A 167 -3.36 -24.13 -8.72
C GLN A 167 -4.64 -24.52 -7.98
N ASP A 168 -5.12 -23.62 -7.13
CA ASP A 168 -6.37 -23.80 -6.39
C ASP A 168 -7.57 -24.01 -7.33
N VAL A 169 -7.55 -23.31 -8.49
CA VAL A 169 -8.61 -23.43 -9.50
C VAL A 169 -8.71 -24.83 -10.12
N ASP A 170 -7.69 -25.65 -10.00
CA ASP A 170 -7.65 -27.03 -10.53
C ASP A 170 -8.34 -28.02 -9.57
N LEU A 171 -8.67 -27.63 -8.35
CA LEU A 171 -9.42 -28.44 -7.40
C LEU A 171 -10.91 -28.46 -7.76
N ASP A 172 -11.52 -29.63 -7.71
CA ASP A 172 -12.95 -29.78 -7.98
C ASP A 172 -13.83 -29.55 -6.74
N ALA A 173 -15.14 -29.60 -6.91
CA ALA A 173 -16.11 -29.37 -5.84
C ALA A 173 -15.94 -30.36 -4.66
N ASP A 174 -15.67 -31.64 -4.95
CA ASP A 174 -15.50 -32.67 -3.92
C ASP A 174 -14.20 -32.42 -3.12
N ASP A 175 -13.13 -31.98 -3.79
CA ASP A 175 -11.89 -31.61 -3.14
C ASP A 175 -12.09 -30.45 -2.18
N LEU A 176 -12.80 -29.41 -2.62
CA LEU A 176 -13.09 -28.22 -1.81
C LEU A 176 -14.02 -28.53 -0.63
N LYS A 177 -14.96 -29.44 -0.81
CA LYS A 177 -15.80 -29.93 0.28
C LYS A 177 -14.98 -30.64 1.35
N LYS A 178 -14.05 -31.51 0.94
CA LYS A 178 -13.11 -32.17 1.86
C LYS A 178 -12.22 -31.16 2.58
N LEU A 179 -11.71 -30.16 1.85
CA LEU A 179 -10.92 -29.07 2.46
C LEU A 179 -11.73 -28.30 3.50
N ALA A 180 -12.98 -27.98 3.22
CA ALA A 180 -13.86 -27.29 4.18
C ALA A 180 -14.02 -28.12 5.46
N GLU A 181 -14.21 -29.43 5.34
CA GLU A 181 -14.30 -30.35 6.49
C GLU A 181 -12.97 -30.39 7.26
N GLN A 182 -11.84 -30.47 6.58
CA GLN A 182 -10.50 -30.44 7.19
C GLN A 182 -10.23 -29.11 7.89
N PHE A 183 -10.65 -28.01 7.31
CA PHE A 183 -10.49 -26.66 7.90
C PHE A 183 -11.32 -26.52 9.18
N LYS A 184 -12.54 -27.03 9.19
CA LYS A 184 -13.39 -27.04 10.39
C LYS A 184 -12.80 -27.91 11.49
N ALA A 185 -12.21 -29.04 11.13
CA ALA A 185 -11.51 -29.90 12.08
C ALA A 185 -10.27 -29.22 12.66
N GLU A 186 -9.51 -28.50 11.83
CA GLU A 186 -8.36 -27.71 12.27
C GLU A 186 -8.77 -26.56 13.20
N TYR A 187 -9.85 -25.84 12.84
CA TYR A 187 -10.44 -24.82 13.70
C TYR A 187 -10.80 -25.38 15.09
N LYS A 188 -11.52 -26.50 15.13
CA LYS A 188 -11.91 -27.15 16.37
C LYS A 188 -10.70 -27.62 17.20
N ALA A 189 -9.68 -28.16 16.54
CA ALA A 189 -8.44 -28.58 17.19
C ALA A 189 -7.69 -27.42 17.85
N LYS A 190 -7.68 -26.26 17.21
CA LYS A 190 -6.98 -25.05 17.69
C LYS A 190 -7.80 -24.24 18.71
N ILE A 191 -9.09 -24.13 18.52
CA ILE A 191 -9.99 -23.27 19.32
C ILE A 191 -10.72 -24.05 20.42
N GLY A 192 -11.00 -25.34 20.20
CA GLY A 192 -11.72 -26.19 21.15
C GLY A 192 -13.24 -26.15 21.00
N GLU A 193 -13.76 -25.38 20.06
CA GLU A 193 -15.19 -25.24 19.77
C GLU A 193 -15.44 -25.46 18.28
N ASP A 194 -16.68 -25.80 17.93
CA ASP A 194 -17.10 -25.95 16.55
C ASP A 194 -17.09 -24.57 15.83
N PHE A 195 -16.82 -24.59 14.52
CA PHE A 195 -16.90 -23.40 13.69
C PHE A 195 -18.32 -22.80 13.74
N PRO A 196 -18.47 -21.47 13.97
CA PRO A 196 -19.78 -20.86 14.16
C PRO A 196 -20.63 -20.93 12.88
N THR A 197 -21.87 -21.37 13.02
CA THR A 197 -22.84 -21.54 11.93
C THR A 197 -23.92 -20.46 11.90
N ASP A 198 -24.11 -19.70 12.99
CA ASP A 198 -25.05 -18.59 13.06
C ASP A 198 -24.44 -17.34 12.38
N PRO A 199 -25.01 -16.86 11.26
CA PRO A 199 -24.51 -15.69 10.56
C PRO A 199 -24.42 -14.41 11.39
N LYS A 200 -25.34 -14.21 12.33
CA LYS A 200 -25.31 -13.04 13.23
C LYS A 200 -24.12 -13.07 14.18
N VAL A 201 -23.81 -14.26 14.70
CA VAL A 201 -22.60 -14.47 15.53
C VAL A 201 -21.34 -14.23 14.69
N GLN A 202 -21.29 -14.77 13.48
CA GLN A 202 -20.18 -14.54 12.55
C GLN A 202 -19.97 -13.04 12.29
N LEU A 203 -21.02 -12.30 12.01
CA LEU A 203 -20.97 -10.86 11.73
C LEU A 203 -20.44 -10.07 12.93
N MET A 204 -20.98 -10.31 14.13
CA MET A 204 -20.56 -9.59 15.31
C MET A 204 -19.11 -9.88 15.70
N GLU A 205 -18.68 -11.11 15.59
CA GLU A 205 -17.27 -11.48 15.82
C GLU A 205 -16.34 -10.85 14.77
N ALA A 206 -16.77 -10.77 13.52
CA ALA A 206 -16.02 -10.11 12.45
C ALA A 206 -15.88 -8.58 12.70
N VAL A 207 -16.95 -7.92 13.11
CA VAL A 207 -16.91 -6.48 13.44
C VAL A 207 -15.97 -6.23 14.61
N LYS A 208 -16.03 -7.04 15.66
CA LYS A 208 -15.10 -6.98 16.80
C LYS A 208 -13.65 -7.18 16.34
N ALA A 209 -13.40 -8.13 15.45
CA ALA A 209 -12.05 -8.40 14.93
C ALA A 209 -11.49 -7.21 14.17
N VAL A 210 -12.30 -6.53 13.35
CA VAL A 210 -11.88 -5.31 12.66
C VAL A 210 -11.55 -4.19 13.64
N PHE A 211 -12.36 -3.99 14.67
CA PHE A 211 -12.06 -3.01 15.72
C PHE A 211 -10.75 -3.36 16.46
N ARG A 212 -10.53 -4.64 16.79
CA ARG A 212 -9.26 -5.08 17.41
C ARG A 212 -8.05 -4.84 16.52
N SER A 213 -8.20 -4.98 15.20
CA SER A 213 -7.09 -4.80 14.27
C SER A 213 -6.53 -3.38 14.26
N TRP A 214 -7.31 -2.39 14.71
CA TRP A 214 -6.83 -1.03 14.92
C TRP A 214 -5.65 -0.95 15.88
N ASP A 215 -5.61 -1.81 16.88
CA ASP A 215 -4.59 -1.86 17.92
C ASP A 215 -3.58 -3.01 17.73
N ASN A 216 -3.49 -3.61 16.55
CA ASN A 216 -2.50 -4.63 16.31
C ASN A 216 -1.08 -4.00 16.12
N PRO A 217 0.01 -4.76 16.36
CA PRO A 217 1.38 -4.23 16.30
C PRO A 217 1.73 -3.55 14.97
N ARG A 218 1.36 -4.15 13.85
CA ARG A 218 1.66 -3.60 12.51
C ARG A 218 0.92 -2.29 12.25
N ALA A 219 -0.34 -2.19 12.71
CA ALA A 219 -1.12 -0.96 12.60
C ALA A 219 -0.55 0.15 13.49
N ASN A 220 -0.12 -0.18 14.70
CA ASN A 220 0.50 0.76 15.62
C ASN A 220 1.80 1.36 15.04
N VAL A 221 2.64 0.53 14.44
CA VAL A 221 3.87 0.98 13.77
C VAL A 221 3.53 1.91 12.60
N TYR A 222 2.61 1.49 11.74
CA TYR A 222 2.21 2.30 10.58
C TYR A 222 1.65 3.67 11.00
N ARG A 223 0.77 3.70 12.01
CA ARG A 223 0.21 4.97 12.50
C ARG A 223 1.28 5.91 13.04
N ARG A 224 2.20 5.40 13.84
CA ARG A 224 3.31 6.18 14.38
C ARG A 224 4.15 6.79 13.26
N ASP A 225 4.45 5.99 12.24
CA ASP A 225 5.31 6.40 11.13
C ASP A 225 4.64 7.38 10.16
N ASN A 226 3.32 7.45 10.18
CA ASN A 226 2.53 8.32 9.30
C ASN A 226 1.75 9.40 10.07
N ASP A 227 2.07 9.64 11.34
CA ASP A 227 1.44 10.65 12.19
C ASP A 227 -0.09 10.54 12.26
N ILE A 228 -0.61 9.30 12.33
CA ILE A 228 -2.04 9.03 12.43
C ILE A 228 -2.41 8.86 13.91
N PRO A 229 -3.25 9.76 14.47
CA PRO A 229 -3.65 9.67 15.86
C PRO A 229 -4.42 8.39 16.18
N TYR A 230 -4.10 7.77 17.30
CA TYR A 230 -4.80 6.58 17.80
C TYR A 230 -6.30 6.84 18.00
N SER A 231 -6.66 8.05 18.46
CA SER A 231 -8.04 8.47 18.72
C SER A 231 -8.95 8.48 17.49
N TRP A 232 -8.41 8.40 16.29
CA TRP A 232 -9.22 8.40 15.08
C TRP A 232 -10.04 7.12 14.91
N GLY A 233 -9.54 5.98 15.34
CA GLY A 233 -10.21 4.69 15.18
C GLY A 233 -10.34 4.26 13.72
N THR A 234 -11.02 3.14 13.52
CA THR A 234 -11.39 2.61 12.20
C THR A 234 -12.90 2.46 12.09
N ALA A 235 -13.44 2.70 10.90
CA ALA A 235 -14.79 2.29 10.57
C ALA A 235 -14.81 0.83 10.09
N VAL A 236 -15.98 0.24 10.06
CA VAL A 236 -16.23 -1.10 9.53
C VAL A 236 -17.26 -1.01 8.42
N ASN A 237 -16.92 -1.50 7.23
CA ASN A 237 -17.83 -1.55 6.09
C ASN A 237 -18.38 -2.96 5.93
N VAL A 238 -19.69 -3.09 6.02
CA VAL A 238 -20.42 -4.34 5.78
C VAL A 238 -21.13 -4.19 4.44
N GLN A 239 -20.77 -5.02 3.47
CA GLN A 239 -21.20 -4.86 2.09
C GLN A 239 -21.63 -6.18 1.48
N MET A 240 -22.71 -6.18 0.70
CA MET A 240 -23.12 -7.34 -0.07
C MET A 240 -21.98 -7.84 -0.95
N MET A 241 -21.76 -9.14 -0.98
CA MET A 241 -20.76 -9.75 -1.84
C MET A 241 -21.13 -9.64 -3.31
N ALA A 242 -20.14 -9.33 -4.14
CA ALA A 242 -20.16 -9.53 -5.58
C ALA A 242 -19.07 -10.55 -5.90
N PHE A 243 -19.37 -11.57 -6.70
CA PHE A 243 -18.50 -12.72 -6.88
C PHE A 243 -17.80 -12.73 -8.23
N GLY A 244 -16.49 -12.55 -8.21
CA GLY A 244 -15.64 -12.67 -9.39
C GLY A 244 -15.18 -14.10 -9.69
N ASN A 245 -15.60 -15.08 -8.88
CA ASN A 245 -15.15 -16.49 -8.95
C ASN A 245 -16.28 -17.50 -9.24
N MET A 246 -17.37 -17.05 -9.86
CA MET A 246 -18.49 -17.95 -10.22
C MET A 246 -18.31 -18.65 -11.57
N GLY A 247 -17.28 -18.33 -12.32
CA GLY A 247 -17.02 -18.89 -13.64
C GLY A 247 -16.15 -17.98 -14.51
N ASP A 248 -15.98 -18.36 -15.77
CA ASP A 248 -15.11 -17.64 -16.71
C ASP A 248 -15.69 -16.29 -17.19
N ASP A 249 -16.98 -16.05 -16.98
CA ASP A 249 -17.66 -14.78 -17.22
C ASP A 249 -17.63 -13.83 -16.02
N CYS A 250 -16.83 -14.18 -15.02
CA CYS A 250 -16.60 -13.43 -13.81
C CYS A 250 -15.12 -13.09 -13.66
N GLY A 251 -14.83 -12.05 -12.90
CA GLY A 251 -13.46 -11.65 -12.62
C GLY A 251 -13.39 -10.56 -11.57
N THR A 252 -12.18 -10.20 -11.22
CA THR A 252 -11.91 -9.13 -10.27
C THR A 252 -10.63 -8.41 -10.65
N GLY A 253 -10.50 -7.15 -10.28
CA GLY A 253 -9.30 -6.39 -10.60
C GLY A 253 -9.10 -5.16 -9.75
N VAL A 254 -7.91 -4.63 -9.90
CA VAL A 254 -7.46 -3.38 -9.28
C VAL A 254 -6.86 -2.52 -10.38
N ALA A 255 -7.26 -1.27 -10.45
CA ALA A 255 -6.76 -0.38 -11.49
C ALA A 255 -6.60 1.05 -10.99
N PHE A 256 -5.68 1.75 -11.64
CA PHE A 256 -5.43 3.17 -11.47
C PHE A 256 -5.82 3.91 -12.74
N THR A 257 -6.31 5.12 -12.61
CA THR A 257 -6.59 5.99 -13.77
C THR A 257 -5.33 6.53 -14.42
N ARG A 258 -4.22 6.54 -13.69
CA ARG A 258 -2.88 6.92 -14.16
C ARG A 258 -1.84 6.00 -13.56
N ASP A 259 -0.70 5.87 -14.21
CA ASP A 259 0.39 5.03 -13.70
C ASP A 259 0.91 5.57 -12.36
N PRO A 260 0.77 4.82 -11.25
CA PRO A 260 1.20 5.27 -9.93
C PRO A 260 2.72 5.37 -9.77
N ALA A 261 3.49 4.78 -10.68
CA ALA A 261 4.95 4.84 -10.68
C ALA A 261 5.48 6.02 -11.50
N THR A 262 4.90 6.30 -12.66
CA THR A 262 5.39 7.32 -13.61
C THR A 262 4.48 8.53 -13.74
N GLY A 263 3.21 8.41 -13.41
CA GLY A 263 2.20 9.46 -13.57
C GLY A 263 1.60 9.57 -14.97
N GLU A 264 1.94 8.66 -15.88
CA GLU A 264 1.36 8.67 -17.23
C GLU A 264 -0.15 8.45 -17.19
N ASN A 265 -0.86 9.24 -18.01
CA ASN A 265 -2.31 9.16 -18.11
C ASN A 265 -2.72 7.90 -18.89
N GLY A 266 -3.62 7.14 -18.30
CA GLY A 266 -4.14 5.91 -18.87
C GLY A 266 -4.40 4.86 -17.80
N LEU A 267 -5.30 3.91 -18.10
CA LEU A 267 -5.59 2.82 -17.18
C LEU A 267 -4.37 1.94 -16.98
N PHE A 268 -4.04 1.76 -15.72
CA PHE A 268 -2.94 0.94 -15.27
C PHE A 268 -3.45 -0.01 -14.19
N GLY A 269 -3.25 -1.29 -14.35
CA GLY A 269 -3.73 -2.24 -13.36
C GLY A 269 -3.79 -3.66 -13.87
N GLU A 270 -4.40 -4.51 -13.08
CA GLU A 270 -4.41 -5.95 -13.24
C GLU A 270 -5.80 -6.52 -12.95
N PHE A 271 -6.13 -7.61 -13.60
CA PHE A 271 -7.33 -8.36 -13.32
C PHE A 271 -7.11 -9.87 -13.45
N LEU A 272 -7.98 -10.62 -12.82
CA LEU A 272 -8.04 -12.08 -12.93
C LEU A 272 -9.46 -12.49 -13.31
N THR A 273 -9.57 -13.46 -14.21
CA THR A 273 -10.83 -14.14 -14.45
C THR A 273 -11.04 -15.22 -13.40
N ASN A 274 -12.29 -15.51 -13.07
CA ASN A 274 -12.67 -16.54 -12.11
C ASN A 274 -11.84 -16.47 -10.81
N ALA A 275 -11.88 -15.32 -10.15
CA ALA A 275 -11.09 -15.02 -8.95
C ALA A 275 -11.82 -14.06 -8.00
N GLN A 276 -11.42 -14.08 -6.74
CA GLN A 276 -11.78 -13.05 -5.76
C GLN A 276 -10.65 -12.01 -5.62
N GLY A 277 -10.96 -10.83 -5.06
CA GLY A 277 -10.01 -9.72 -4.95
C GLY A 277 -8.70 -10.07 -4.25
N GLU A 278 -8.75 -10.93 -3.26
CA GLU A 278 -7.56 -11.43 -2.54
C GLU A 278 -6.57 -12.17 -3.44
N ASP A 279 -7.05 -12.84 -4.49
CA ASP A 279 -6.20 -13.58 -5.43
C ASP A 279 -5.30 -12.65 -6.26
N VAL A 280 -5.80 -11.45 -6.56
CA VAL A 280 -5.02 -10.42 -7.29
C VAL A 280 -3.89 -9.89 -6.41
N VAL A 281 -4.21 -9.57 -5.16
CA VAL A 281 -3.29 -8.93 -4.21
C VAL A 281 -2.27 -9.93 -3.64
N ALA A 282 -2.70 -11.16 -3.39
CA ALA A 282 -1.83 -12.21 -2.84
C ALA A 282 -0.78 -12.73 -3.84
N GLY A 283 -0.99 -12.49 -5.14
CA GLY A 283 -0.03 -12.91 -6.16
C GLY A 283 0.06 -14.43 -6.38
N VAL A 284 -0.92 -15.18 -5.90
CA VAL A 284 -0.97 -16.64 -6.05
C VAL A 284 -1.09 -17.07 -7.51
N ARG A 285 -1.79 -16.28 -8.31
CA ARG A 285 -1.92 -16.41 -9.76
C ARG A 285 -1.30 -15.20 -10.44
N THR A 286 -0.75 -15.37 -11.63
CA THR A 286 -0.25 -14.24 -12.43
C THR A 286 -1.43 -13.47 -13.02
N PRO A 287 -1.66 -12.22 -12.61
CA PRO A 287 -2.77 -11.43 -13.15
C PRO A 287 -2.48 -10.96 -14.58
N MET A 288 -3.56 -10.70 -15.33
CA MET A 288 -3.52 -10.11 -16.65
C MET A 288 -3.48 -8.58 -16.53
N HIS A 289 -2.87 -7.92 -17.51
CA HIS A 289 -2.89 -6.47 -17.60
C HIS A 289 -4.32 -5.97 -17.85
N ILE A 290 -4.69 -4.83 -17.25
CA ILE A 290 -6.06 -4.29 -17.36
C ILE A 290 -6.53 -4.08 -18.80
N SER A 291 -5.63 -3.81 -19.75
CA SER A 291 -5.96 -3.67 -21.17
C SER A 291 -6.54 -4.94 -21.79
N GLU A 292 -6.19 -6.11 -21.27
CA GLU A 292 -6.71 -7.41 -21.75
C GLU A 292 -8.15 -7.66 -21.32
N MET A 293 -8.68 -6.86 -20.37
CA MET A 293 -10.07 -6.92 -19.96
C MET A 293 -11.03 -6.59 -21.10
N GLU A 294 -10.62 -5.77 -22.06
CA GLU A 294 -11.45 -5.41 -23.23
C GLU A 294 -11.86 -6.64 -24.05
N GLU A 295 -10.97 -7.61 -24.19
CA GLU A 295 -11.25 -8.86 -24.92
C GLU A 295 -12.15 -9.80 -24.09
N LYS A 296 -11.93 -9.88 -22.78
CA LYS A 296 -12.64 -10.79 -21.89
C LYS A 296 -14.03 -10.30 -21.51
N PHE A 297 -14.15 -9.01 -21.22
CA PHE A 297 -15.38 -8.37 -20.72
C PHE A 297 -15.62 -7.04 -21.43
N PRO A 298 -15.94 -7.02 -22.74
CA PRO A 298 -16.00 -5.78 -23.53
C PRO A 298 -16.99 -4.76 -23.00
N GLU A 299 -18.19 -5.17 -22.61
CA GLU A 299 -19.22 -4.27 -22.09
C GLU A 299 -18.86 -3.75 -20.69
N ALA A 300 -18.39 -4.62 -19.80
CA ALA A 300 -17.93 -4.24 -18.47
C ALA A 300 -16.71 -3.31 -18.55
N PHE A 301 -15.79 -3.55 -19.44
CA PHE A 301 -14.64 -2.68 -19.66
C PHE A 301 -15.01 -1.30 -20.16
N LYS A 302 -15.96 -1.22 -21.09
CA LYS A 302 -16.50 0.06 -21.58
C LYS A 302 -17.12 0.86 -20.42
N GLN A 303 -17.97 0.21 -19.63
CA GLN A 303 -18.57 0.83 -18.44
C GLN A 303 -17.51 1.25 -17.42
N PHE A 304 -16.50 0.41 -17.22
CA PHE A 304 -15.39 0.70 -16.30
C PHE A 304 -14.62 1.95 -16.71
N LYS A 305 -14.33 2.12 -17.99
CA LYS A 305 -13.67 3.35 -18.49
C LYS A 305 -14.51 4.60 -18.22
N GLU A 306 -15.83 4.52 -18.39
CA GLU A 306 -16.74 5.62 -18.07
C GLU A 306 -16.75 5.94 -16.58
N VAL A 307 -16.76 4.92 -15.73
CA VAL A 307 -16.65 5.06 -14.27
C VAL A 307 -15.34 5.72 -13.87
N CYS A 308 -14.23 5.30 -14.45
CA CYS A 308 -12.91 5.89 -14.20
C CYS A 308 -12.88 7.39 -14.52
N LYS A 309 -13.44 7.76 -15.66
CA LYS A 309 -13.53 9.18 -16.06
C LYS A 309 -14.42 9.98 -15.11
N THR A 310 -15.55 9.43 -14.72
CA THR A 310 -16.47 10.06 -13.76
C THR A 310 -15.78 10.28 -12.42
N LEU A 311 -15.11 9.29 -11.89
CA LEU A 311 -14.43 9.36 -10.60
C LEU A 311 -13.24 10.34 -10.61
N GLU A 312 -12.39 10.26 -11.64
CA GLU A 312 -11.24 11.17 -11.75
C GLU A 312 -11.69 12.62 -11.88
N THR A 313 -12.73 12.89 -12.66
CA THR A 313 -13.30 14.23 -12.82
C THR A 313 -13.96 14.72 -11.53
N HIS A 314 -14.69 13.85 -10.83
CA HIS A 314 -15.38 14.20 -9.60
C HIS A 314 -14.43 14.53 -8.46
N TYR A 315 -13.42 13.69 -8.23
CA TYR A 315 -12.40 13.89 -7.19
C TYR A 315 -11.29 14.84 -7.63
N ARG A 316 -11.18 15.13 -8.90
CA ARG A 316 -10.11 15.96 -9.51
C ARG A 316 -8.73 15.46 -9.13
N ASP A 317 -8.58 14.13 -9.13
CA ASP A 317 -7.33 13.44 -8.82
C ASP A 317 -7.36 12.03 -9.40
N MET A 318 -6.17 11.46 -9.60
CA MET A 318 -5.98 10.07 -9.97
C MET A 318 -6.66 9.15 -8.96
N GLN A 319 -7.33 8.13 -9.47
CA GLN A 319 -8.07 7.16 -8.64
C GLN A 319 -7.42 5.78 -8.68
N ASP A 320 -7.42 5.13 -7.53
CA ASP A 320 -7.13 3.73 -7.30
C ASP A 320 -8.44 3.02 -6.98
N MET A 321 -8.80 2.03 -7.79
CA MET A 321 -10.12 1.42 -7.77
C MET A 321 -10.02 -0.10 -7.68
N GLU A 322 -10.95 -0.67 -6.93
CA GLU A 322 -11.20 -2.11 -6.90
C GLU A 322 -12.57 -2.39 -7.52
N PHE A 323 -12.63 -3.39 -8.37
CA PHE A 323 -13.86 -3.77 -9.04
C PHE A 323 -13.99 -5.29 -9.15
N THR A 324 -15.22 -5.74 -9.35
CA THR A 324 -15.57 -7.13 -9.63
C THR A 324 -16.54 -7.18 -10.80
N VAL A 325 -16.38 -8.18 -11.64
CA VAL A 325 -17.31 -8.52 -12.72
C VAL A 325 -17.99 -9.83 -12.35
N GLU A 326 -19.29 -9.80 -12.13
CA GLU A 326 -20.11 -10.97 -11.85
C GLU A 326 -21.05 -11.23 -13.02
N HIS A 327 -20.85 -12.33 -13.74
CA HIS A 327 -21.61 -12.67 -14.95
C HIS A 327 -21.70 -11.50 -15.95
N GLY A 328 -20.58 -10.90 -16.26
CA GLY A 328 -20.47 -9.77 -17.18
C GLY A 328 -20.91 -8.42 -16.61
N LYS A 329 -21.45 -8.36 -15.40
CA LYS A 329 -21.91 -7.14 -14.75
C LYS A 329 -20.80 -6.54 -13.86
N LEU A 330 -20.50 -5.26 -14.10
CA LEU A 330 -19.50 -4.52 -13.32
C LEU A 330 -20.06 -4.08 -11.95
N TYR A 331 -19.24 -4.25 -10.92
CA TYR A 331 -19.44 -3.69 -9.59
C TYR A 331 -18.19 -2.97 -9.11
N MET A 332 -18.36 -1.77 -8.59
CA MET A 332 -17.29 -1.01 -7.96
C MET A 332 -17.27 -1.30 -6.46
N LEU A 333 -16.12 -1.74 -5.96
CA LEU A 333 -15.96 -2.11 -4.55
C LEU A 333 -15.26 -1.05 -3.73
N GLN A 334 -14.38 -0.27 -4.35
CA GLN A 334 -13.62 0.78 -3.67
C GLN A 334 -13.10 1.78 -4.69
N THR A 335 -13.04 3.04 -4.28
CA THR A 335 -12.21 4.06 -4.92
C THR A 335 -11.50 4.88 -3.85
N ARG A 336 -10.32 5.38 -4.19
CA ARG A 336 -9.57 6.32 -3.36
C ARG A 336 -8.64 7.12 -4.24
N ASN A 337 -8.18 8.27 -3.73
CA ASN A 337 -7.07 8.97 -4.36
C ASN A 337 -5.86 8.05 -4.33
N GLY A 338 -5.27 7.80 -5.49
CA GLY A 338 -4.24 6.78 -5.64
C GLY A 338 -2.94 7.16 -4.94
N LYS A 339 -2.39 6.22 -4.17
CA LYS A 339 -1.02 6.35 -3.69
C LYS A 339 -0.05 6.24 -4.87
N ARG A 340 0.96 7.08 -4.86
CA ARG A 340 1.87 7.26 -5.98
C ARG A 340 3.27 7.61 -5.51
N THR A 341 4.25 7.43 -6.38
CA THR A 341 5.61 7.90 -6.12
C THR A 341 5.66 9.42 -6.16
N ALA A 342 6.70 10.00 -5.58
CA ALA A 342 6.92 11.44 -5.65
C ALA A 342 7.02 11.93 -7.10
N LYS A 343 7.71 11.19 -7.97
CA LYS A 343 7.80 11.48 -9.40
C LYS A 343 6.43 11.50 -10.07
N ALA A 344 5.61 10.47 -9.83
CA ALA A 344 4.26 10.41 -10.36
C ALA A 344 3.38 11.54 -9.83
N ALA A 345 3.50 11.88 -8.54
CA ALA A 345 2.76 12.98 -7.94
C ALA A 345 3.02 14.31 -8.62
N LEU A 346 4.28 14.61 -8.93
CA LEU A 346 4.65 15.83 -9.66
C LEU A 346 4.07 15.85 -11.08
N LYS A 347 4.20 14.75 -11.81
CA LYS A 347 3.66 14.64 -13.17
C LYS A 347 2.15 14.78 -13.19
N ILE A 348 1.46 14.08 -12.31
CA ILE A 348 -0.01 14.12 -12.23
C ILE A 348 -0.50 15.52 -11.88
N ALA A 349 0.13 16.19 -10.90
CA ALA A 349 -0.23 17.55 -10.54
C ALA A 349 -0.09 18.51 -11.71
N CYS A 350 1.02 18.44 -12.45
CA CYS A 350 1.24 19.25 -13.65
C CYS A 350 0.20 18.94 -14.74
N ASP A 351 -0.06 17.67 -15.02
CA ASP A 351 -1.01 17.26 -16.05
C ASP A 351 -2.44 17.69 -15.70
N LEU A 352 -2.85 17.62 -14.44
CA LEU A 352 -4.17 18.10 -13.99
C LEU A 352 -4.35 19.60 -14.18
N VAL A 353 -3.30 20.39 -14.03
CA VAL A 353 -3.33 21.83 -14.37
C VAL A 353 -3.46 22.01 -15.88
N ASP A 354 -2.67 21.31 -16.67
CA ASP A 354 -2.71 21.38 -18.14
C ASP A 354 -4.07 20.96 -18.71
N GLU A 355 -4.74 20.00 -18.05
CA GLU A 355 -6.07 19.51 -18.40
C GLU A 355 -7.21 20.42 -17.87
N GLY A 356 -6.89 21.45 -17.09
CA GLY A 356 -7.87 22.38 -16.53
C GLY A 356 -8.65 21.87 -15.33
N MET A 357 -8.28 20.74 -14.73
CA MET A 357 -8.95 20.17 -13.54
C MET A 357 -8.51 20.84 -12.23
N ARG A 358 -7.30 21.33 -12.16
CA ARG A 358 -6.71 21.99 -10.99
C ARG A 358 -6.09 23.30 -11.36
N THR A 359 -6.07 24.25 -10.42
CA THR A 359 -5.25 25.46 -10.52
C THR A 359 -3.80 25.16 -10.14
N GLU A 360 -2.88 26.03 -10.52
CA GLU A 360 -1.46 25.92 -10.12
C GLU A 360 -1.31 25.85 -8.60
N GLU A 361 -2.05 26.68 -7.87
CA GLU A 361 -2.05 26.70 -6.40
C GLU A 361 -2.55 25.39 -5.79
N GLU A 362 -3.65 24.85 -6.33
CA GLU A 362 -4.17 23.55 -5.92
C GLU A 362 -3.17 22.41 -6.22
N ALA A 363 -2.49 22.48 -7.34
CA ALA A 363 -1.47 21.49 -7.71
C ALA A 363 -0.29 21.47 -6.74
N VAL A 364 0.19 22.64 -6.31
CA VAL A 364 1.23 22.74 -5.28
C VAL A 364 0.75 22.13 -3.97
N ALA A 365 -0.51 22.38 -3.58
CA ALA A 365 -1.10 21.84 -2.37
C ALA A 365 -1.25 20.31 -2.39
N MET A 366 -1.31 19.67 -3.56
CA MET A 366 -1.36 18.22 -3.70
C MET A 366 -0.04 17.52 -3.36
N ILE A 367 1.07 18.24 -3.37
CA ILE A 367 2.40 17.64 -3.16
C ILE A 367 2.74 17.67 -1.67
N ASP A 368 3.05 16.49 -1.11
CA ASP A 368 3.58 16.38 0.24
C ASP A 368 5.11 16.60 0.18
N PRO A 369 5.62 17.70 0.80
CA PRO A 369 7.05 18.01 0.76
C PRO A 369 7.94 16.88 1.30
N ARG A 370 7.44 16.08 2.25
CA ARG A 370 8.20 14.96 2.84
C ARG A 370 8.56 13.88 1.82
N ASN A 371 7.73 13.73 0.79
CA ASN A 371 7.95 12.73 -0.25
C ASN A 371 8.98 13.18 -1.31
N LEU A 372 9.33 14.45 -1.34
CA LEU A 372 10.28 15.00 -2.31
C LEU A 372 11.72 14.54 -2.06
N ASP A 373 12.05 14.13 -0.85
CA ASP A 373 13.37 13.59 -0.50
C ASP A 373 13.75 12.41 -1.40
N SER A 374 12.77 11.58 -1.78
CA SER A 374 13.00 10.44 -2.66
C SER A 374 13.49 10.83 -4.06
N LEU A 375 13.22 12.06 -4.50
CA LEU A 375 13.67 12.60 -5.80
C LEU A 375 15.08 13.19 -5.72
N LEU A 376 15.58 13.40 -4.52
CA LEU A 376 16.93 13.90 -4.26
C LEU A 376 17.92 12.76 -4.03
N HIS A 377 17.43 11.50 -4.07
CA HIS A 377 18.27 10.31 -3.92
C HIS A 377 19.04 10.00 -5.21
N PRO A 378 20.19 9.32 -5.08
CA PRO A 378 21.00 8.95 -6.22
C PRO A 378 20.24 8.08 -7.25
N GLN A 379 20.58 8.30 -8.54
CA GLN A 379 20.19 7.42 -9.64
C GLN A 379 21.44 6.70 -10.14
N PHE A 380 21.30 5.65 -10.95
CA PHE A 380 22.46 5.00 -11.56
C PHE A 380 23.20 5.97 -12.50
N ASP A 381 24.53 5.92 -12.44
CA ASP A 381 25.36 6.59 -13.43
C ASP A 381 24.99 6.07 -14.82
N ALA A 382 24.66 6.99 -15.74
CA ALA A 382 24.18 6.63 -17.08
C ALA A 382 25.21 5.83 -17.89
N LYS A 383 26.50 6.14 -17.71
CA LYS A 383 27.58 5.42 -18.40
C LYS A 383 27.75 4.01 -17.84
N ALA A 384 27.80 3.89 -16.51
CA ALA A 384 27.88 2.60 -15.85
C ALA A 384 26.67 1.71 -16.17
N LEU A 385 25.48 2.28 -16.24
CA LEU A 385 24.26 1.57 -16.57
C LEU A 385 24.28 1.04 -18.03
N LYS A 386 24.80 1.81 -18.98
CA LYS A 386 24.95 1.38 -20.38
C LYS A 386 25.94 0.22 -20.53
N GLU A 387 26.97 0.18 -19.72
CA GLU A 387 28.00 -0.88 -19.72
C GLU A 387 27.52 -2.14 -18.98
N ALA A 388 26.47 -2.03 -18.16
CA ALA A 388 25.91 -3.14 -17.41
C ALA A 388 24.88 -3.91 -18.22
N THR A 389 24.92 -5.24 -18.14
CA THR A 389 23.94 -6.12 -18.76
C THR A 389 22.95 -6.62 -17.71
N PRO A 390 21.63 -6.43 -17.90
CA PRO A 390 20.63 -6.96 -16.99
C PRO A 390 20.69 -8.48 -16.91
N MET A 391 20.65 -9.04 -15.70
CA MET A 391 20.53 -10.49 -15.50
C MET A 391 19.11 -10.98 -15.77
N ALA A 392 18.14 -10.13 -15.40
CA ALA A 392 16.72 -10.41 -15.55
C ALA A 392 15.96 -9.09 -15.61
N LYS A 393 14.75 -9.18 -16.09
CA LYS A 393 13.80 -8.07 -16.11
C LYS A 393 12.49 -8.56 -15.52
N ALA A 394 12.01 -7.84 -14.53
CA ALA A 394 10.72 -8.06 -13.92
C ALA A 394 9.93 -6.75 -13.91
N LEU A 395 8.97 -6.59 -13.02
CA LEU A 395 8.12 -5.43 -13.00
C LEU A 395 8.76 -4.30 -12.19
N GLY A 396 8.97 -3.14 -12.83
CA GLY A 396 9.37 -1.92 -12.16
C GLY A 396 8.22 -1.38 -11.32
N ALA A 397 8.16 -1.80 -10.06
CA ALA A 397 7.03 -1.52 -9.18
C ALA A 397 7.11 -0.17 -8.48
N SER A 398 8.32 0.29 -8.18
CA SER A 398 8.59 1.62 -7.61
C SER A 398 9.93 2.13 -8.14
N PRO A 399 9.96 3.32 -8.76
CA PRO A 399 11.16 3.80 -9.44
C PRO A 399 12.30 4.14 -8.48
N GLY A 400 13.47 4.27 -9.04
CA GLY A 400 14.72 4.59 -8.35
C GLY A 400 15.79 3.54 -8.61
N ALA A 401 17.01 3.86 -8.21
CA ALA A 401 18.14 2.96 -8.26
C ALA A 401 18.48 2.49 -6.85
N ALA A 402 18.67 1.20 -6.70
CA ALA A 402 19.10 0.61 -5.44
C ALA A 402 20.24 -0.38 -5.66
N CYS A 403 21.22 -0.35 -4.82
CA CYS A 403 22.28 -1.35 -4.78
C CYS A 403 22.63 -1.66 -3.32
N GLY A 404 23.04 -2.86 -3.07
CA GLY A 404 23.43 -3.28 -1.73
C GLY A 404 23.60 -4.78 -1.59
N LYS A 405 23.82 -5.18 -0.36
CA LYS A 405 23.97 -6.58 0.02
C LYS A 405 22.62 -7.24 0.22
N ILE A 406 22.49 -8.44 -0.27
CA ILE A 406 21.25 -9.22 -0.20
C ILE A 406 20.99 -9.65 1.24
N VAL A 407 19.79 -9.42 1.73
CA VAL A 407 19.22 -9.98 2.96
C VAL A 407 17.86 -10.59 2.67
N PHE A 408 17.46 -11.59 3.44
CA PHE A 408 16.27 -12.40 3.17
C PHE A 408 15.14 -12.21 4.17
N THR A 409 15.40 -11.52 5.27
CA THR A 409 14.40 -11.25 6.30
C THR A 409 14.33 -9.77 6.64
N ALA A 410 13.16 -9.33 7.11
CA ALA A 410 12.99 -7.96 7.60
C ALA A 410 13.90 -7.64 8.77
N ASP A 411 14.09 -8.59 9.69
CA ASP A 411 14.97 -8.41 10.86
C ASP A 411 16.43 -8.25 10.46
N ASP A 412 16.91 -9.04 9.50
CA ASP A 412 18.27 -8.90 8.97
C ASP A 412 18.45 -7.56 8.25
N ALA A 413 17.45 -7.08 7.53
CA ALA A 413 17.51 -5.77 6.89
C ALA A 413 17.70 -4.65 7.91
N VAL A 414 16.97 -4.68 9.00
CA VAL A 414 17.10 -3.71 10.10
C VAL A 414 18.47 -3.79 10.75
N GLU A 415 18.92 -5.00 11.12
CA GLU A 415 20.19 -5.23 11.78
C GLU A 415 21.38 -4.77 10.93
N TRP A 416 21.41 -5.14 9.66
CA TRP A 416 22.50 -4.77 8.77
C TRP A 416 22.54 -3.28 8.47
N ALA A 417 21.35 -2.65 8.32
CA ALA A 417 21.26 -1.20 8.15
C ALA A 417 21.75 -0.43 9.38
N GLU A 418 21.46 -0.91 10.58
CA GLU A 418 21.98 -0.34 11.83
C GLU A 418 23.50 -0.42 11.94
N ARG A 419 24.12 -1.43 11.33
CA ARG A 419 25.58 -1.54 11.21
C ARG A 419 26.19 -0.62 10.14
N GLY A 420 25.37 0.18 9.45
CA GLY A 420 25.80 1.08 8.38
C GLY A 420 25.93 0.44 7.00
N GLU A 421 25.46 -0.78 6.82
CA GLU A 421 25.47 -1.46 5.53
C GLU A 421 24.24 -1.12 4.69
N LYS A 422 24.42 -0.98 3.39
CA LYS A 422 23.32 -0.84 2.42
C LYS A 422 22.83 -2.23 2.05
N VAL A 423 21.53 -2.48 2.20
CA VAL A 423 20.93 -3.78 1.96
C VAL A 423 19.80 -3.73 0.95
N VAL A 424 19.63 -4.84 0.24
CA VAL A 424 18.48 -5.11 -0.64
C VAL A 424 17.72 -6.29 -0.05
N LEU A 425 16.45 -6.07 0.28
CA LEU A 425 15.59 -7.12 0.83
C LEU A 425 15.02 -7.95 -0.30
N VAL A 426 15.33 -9.25 -0.31
CA VAL A 426 14.85 -10.21 -1.30
C VAL A 426 13.92 -11.21 -0.63
N ARG A 427 12.67 -11.23 -1.07
CA ARG A 427 11.62 -12.08 -0.50
C ARG A 427 10.88 -12.84 -1.60
N LEU A 428 10.28 -13.96 -1.24
CA LEU A 428 9.31 -14.62 -2.11
C LEU A 428 8.12 -13.67 -2.38
N GLU A 429 7.58 -13.12 -1.31
CA GLU A 429 6.58 -12.05 -1.27
C GLU A 429 6.72 -11.31 0.08
N THR A 430 6.30 -10.06 0.15
CA THR A 430 6.29 -9.33 1.42
C THR A 430 4.90 -9.34 2.05
N SER A 431 4.89 -9.23 3.37
CA SER A 431 3.68 -9.11 4.18
C SER A 431 3.73 -7.84 5.05
N PRO A 432 2.63 -7.44 5.69
CA PRO A 432 2.63 -6.28 6.58
C PRO A 432 3.65 -6.33 7.71
N GLU A 433 4.05 -7.52 8.13
CA GLU A 433 5.08 -7.72 9.17
C GLU A 433 6.48 -7.32 8.70
N ASP A 434 6.71 -7.25 7.39
CA ASP A 434 8.02 -6.91 6.80
C ASP A 434 8.29 -5.40 6.74
N ILE A 435 7.34 -4.56 7.15
CA ILE A 435 7.38 -3.10 6.90
C ILE A 435 8.63 -2.40 7.47
N THR A 436 9.10 -2.81 8.64
CA THR A 436 10.31 -2.24 9.25
C THR A 436 11.57 -2.57 8.45
N GLY A 437 11.68 -3.79 7.96
CA GLY A 437 12.78 -4.22 7.09
C GLY A 437 12.72 -3.56 5.72
N MET A 438 11.53 -3.37 5.17
CA MET A 438 11.34 -2.65 3.91
C MET A 438 11.81 -1.19 4.01
N LYS A 439 11.57 -0.55 5.15
CA LYS A 439 12.04 0.82 5.41
C LYS A 439 13.55 0.92 5.50
N SER A 440 14.20 -0.07 6.10
CA SER A 440 15.66 -0.11 6.30
C SER A 440 16.43 -0.46 5.03
N ALA A 441 15.77 -1.10 4.06
CA ALA A 441 16.39 -1.52 2.81
C ALA A 441 16.51 -0.38 1.80
N GLN A 442 17.55 -0.41 0.97
CA GLN A 442 17.72 0.48 -0.18
C GLN A 442 16.75 0.13 -1.30
N GLY A 443 16.44 -1.13 -1.46
CA GLY A 443 15.53 -1.64 -2.46
C GLY A 443 14.91 -2.97 -2.04
N ILE A 444 13.81 -3.31 -2.73
CA ILE A 444 13.03 -4.51 -2.46
C ILE A 444 12.90 -5.30 -3.76
N LEU A 445 13.19 -6.59 -3.70
CA LEU A 445 13.03 -7.53 -4.81
C LEU A 445 12.13 -8.67 -4.35
N THR A 446 11.05 -8.92 -5.09
CA THR A 446 10.16 -10.06 -4.82
C THR A 446 10.06 -10.99 -6.02
N VAL A 447 9.90 -12.28 -5.74
CA VAL A 447 9.70 -13.32 -6.75
C VAL A 447 8.27 -13.30 -7.27
N ARG A 448 7.31 -13.06 -6.39
CA ARG A 448 5.87 -13.02 -6.68
C ARG A 448 5.32 -11.61 -6.50
N GLY A 449 4.18 -11.36 -7.12
CA GLY A 449 3.41 -10.16 -6.97
C GLY A 449 3.45 -9.24 -8.19
N GLY A 450 2.33 -8.56 -8.41
CA GLY A 450 2.17 -7.55 -9.46
C GLY A 450 2.30 -6.13 -8.90
N MET A 451 1.87 -5.15 -9.69
CA MET A 451 1.90 -3.73 -9.34
C MET A 451 0.99 -3.35 -8.16
N THR A 452 0.04 -4.22 -7.84
CA THR A 452 -0.91 -4.03 -6.74
C THR A 452 -0.59 -4.87 -5.51
N SER A 453 0.51 -5.65 -5.56
CA SER A 453 0.97 -6.44 -4.42
C SER A 453 1.37 -5.57 -3.24
N HIS A 454 1.41 -6.15 -2.05
CA HIS A 454 1.83 -5.47 -0.83
C HIS A 454 3.21 -4.80 -1.00
N ALA A 455 4.20 -5.52 -1.54
CA ALA A 455 5.54 -4.97 -1.77
C ALA A 455 5.51 -3.73 -2.67
N ALA A 456 4.79 -3.78 -3.78
CA ALA A 456 4.69 -2.68 -4.73
C ALA A 456 3.99 -1.44 -4.13
N VAL A 457 2.87 -1.65 -3.45
CA VAL A 457 2.09 -0.54 -2.87
C VAL A 457 2.86 0.15 -1.74
N VAL A 458 3.43 -0.63 -0.84
CA VAL A 458 4.18 -0.09 0.31
C VAL A 458 5.47 0.59 -0.14
N ALA A 459 6.21 -0.02 -1.06
CA ALA A 459 7.44 0.58 -1.59
C ALA A 459 7.17 1.94 -2.25
N ARG A 460 6.11 2.06 -3.06
CA ARG A 460 5.71 3.35 -3.64
C ARG A 460 5.37 4.38 -2.57
N GLY A 461 4.64 3.96 -1.56
CA GLY A 461 4.30 4.84 -0.43
C GLY A 461 5.51 5.34 0.36
N MET A 462 6.57 4.55 0.41
CA MET A 462 7.83 4.90 1.08
C MET A 462 8.84 5.63 0.16
N GLY A 463 8.61 5.65 -1.15
CA GLY A 463 9.59 6.12 -2.12
C GLY A 463 10.81 5.19 -2.26
N THR A 464 10.68 3.93 -1.92
CA THR A 464 11.76 2.93 -1.99
C THR A 464 11.72 2.20 -3.33
N CYS A 465 12.88 2.01 -3.95
CA CYS A 465 13.01 1.21 -5.17
C CYS A 465 12.45 -0.20 -4.97
N CYS A 466 11.62 -0.65 -5.89
CA CYS A 466 11.05 -2.00 -5.85
C CYS A 466 10.97 -2.62 -7.24
N VAL A 467 11.47 -3.83 -7.35
CA VAL A 467 11.29 -4.73 -8.48
C VAL A 467 10.48 -5.93 -8.01
N SER A 468 9.33 -6.16 -8.61
CA SER A 468 8.35 -7.15 -8.16
C SER A 468 8.09 -8.21 -9.24
N GLY A 469 7.71 -9.41 -8.80
CA GLY A 469 7.29 -10.46 -9.72
C GLY A 469 8.40 -11.06 -10.58
N CYS A 470 9.61 -11.16 -10.07
CA CYS A 470 10.71 -11.81 -10.76
C CYS A 470 10.60 -13.34 -10.71
N GLY A 471 9.76 -13.90 -11.58
CA GLY A 471 9.50 -15.34 -11.64
C GLY A 471 10.68 -16.19 -12.07
N ASP A 472 11.75 -15.58 -12.60
CA ASP A 472 12.99 -16.27 -12.98
C ASP A 472 13.84 -16.66 -11.75
N ILE A 473 13.54 -16.08 -10.59
CA ILE A 473 14.23 -16.42 -9.34
C ILE A 473 13.71 -17.75 -8.79
N VAL A 474 14.64 -18.66 -8.52
CA VAL A 474 14.36 -19.87 -7.74
C VAL A 474 14.80 -19.63 -6.31
N MET A 475 13.83 -19.38 -5.42
CA MET A 475 14.04 -18.95 -4.04
C MET A 475 14.16 -20.13 -3.08
N ASP A 476 15.14 -20.07 -2.18
CA ASP A 476 15.26 -20.92 -0.99
C ASP A 476 15.45 -20.01 0.23
N GLU A 477 14.35 -19.50 0.77
CA GLU A 477 14.37 -18.58 1.92
C GLU A 477 14.95 -19.22 3.17
N ALA A 478 14.70 -20.51 3.38
CA ALA A 478 15.17 -21.24 4.56
C ALA A 478 16.71 -21.27 4.65
N ASN A 479 17.37 -21.44 3.52
CA ASN A 479 18.83 -21.47 3.41
C ASN A 479 19.44 -20.12 3.01
N LYS A 480 18.63 -19.06 2.96
CA LYS A 480 19.04 -17.70 2.59
C LYS A 480 19.86 -17.65 1.30
N LYS A 481 19.28 -18.20 0.24
CA LYS A 481 19.87 -18.22 -1.09
C LYS A 481 18.80 -18.25 -2.19
N PHE A 482 19.19 -17.82 -3.38
CA PHE A 482 18.39 -17.97 -4.58
C PHE A 482 19.27 -18.14 -5.82
N THR A 483 18.69 -18.67 -6.88
CA THR A 483 19.34 -18.78 -8.20
C THR A 483 18.65 -17.84 -9.18
N LEU A 484 19.43 -17.07 -9.93
CA LEU A 484 18.95 -16.19 -10.98
C LEU A 484 19.96 -16.17 -12.13
N ALA A 485 19.49 -16.32 -13.36
CA ALA A 485 20.33 -16.32 -14.56
C ALA A 485 21.54 -17.29 -14.49
N GLY A 486 21.33 -18.45 -13.87
CA GLY A 486 22.37 -19.49 -13.72
C GLY A 486 23.38 -19.24 -12.61
N LYS A 487 23.23 -18.16 -11.83
CA LYS A 487 24.11 -17.84 -10.69
C LYS A 487 23.37 -18.01 -9.37
N GLU A 488 24.05 -18.57 -8.38
CA GLU A 488 23.56 -18.71 -7.02
C GLU A 488 23.99 -17.49 -6.18
N TYR A 489 23.01 -16.86 -5.50
CA TYR A 489 23.21 -15.71 -4.63
C TYR A 489 22.93 -16.08 -3.19
N HIS A 490 23.81 -15.63 -2.31
CA HIS A 490 23.73 -15.84 -0.86
C HIS A 490 23.56 -14.51 -0.14
N GLU A 491 23.21 -14.58 1.14
CA GLU A 491 23.17 -13.41 2.01
C GLU A 491 24.53 -12.70 2.00
N GLY A 492 24.51 -11.39 1.78
CA GLY A 492 25.72 -10.57 1.70
C GLY A 492 26.29 -10.38 0.30
N ASP A 493 25.85 -11.14 -0.70
CA ASP A 493 26.22 -10.89 -2.10
C ASP A 493 25.60 -9.56 -2.58
N CYS A 494 26.26 -8.90 -3.51
CA CYS A 494 25.83 -7.60 -4.01
C CYS A 494 24.92 -7.70 -5.22
N ILE A 495 23.88 -6.87 -5.24
CA ILE A 495 22.91 -6.78 -6.33
C ILE A 495 22.47 -5.33 -6.53
N SER A 496 22.08 -4.99 -7.75
CA SER A 496 21.53 -3.68 -8.11
C SER A 496 20.17 -3.82 -8.78
N LEU A 497 19.24 -2.94 -8.41
CA LEU A 497 17.88 -2.91 -8.92
C LEU A 497 17.58 -1.57 -9.58
N ASP A 498 16.96 -1.62 -10.77
CA ASP A 498 16.37 -0.46 -11.41
C ASP A 498 14.84 -0.57 -11.30
N GLY A 499 14.27 0.16 -10.35
CA GLY A 499 12.84 0.16 -10.10
C GLY A 499 11.99 0.81 -11.18
N SER A 500 12.59 1.60 -12.07
CA SER A 500 11.90 2.24 -13.19
C SER A 500 11.72 1.28 -14.37
N THR A 501 12.75 0.48 -14.69
CA THR A 501 12.73 -0.47 -15.80
C THR A 501 12.40 -1.90 -15.40
N GLY A 502 12.56 -2.24 -14.12
CA GLY A 502 12.44 -3.61 -13.61
C GLY A 502 13.68 -4.47 -13.83
N CYS A 503 14.77 -3.89 -14.30
CA CYS A 503 16.02 -4.61 -14.53
C CYS A 503 16.78 -4.92 -13.25
N ILE A 504 17.40 -6.10 -13.22
CA ILE A 504 18.20 -6.59 -12.10
C ILE A 504 19.62 -6.83 -12.61
N TYR A 505 20.60 -6.32 -11.86
CA TYR A 505 22.02 -6.39 -12.25
C TYR A 505 22.85 -7.08 -11.17
N ASP A 506 23.86 -7.83 -11.60
CA ASP A 506 24.86 -8.41 -10.72
C ASP A 506 25.81 -7.32 -10.19
N GLY A 507 26.16 -7.39 -8.92
CA GLY A 507 27.10 -6.46 -8.30
C GLY A 507 26.53 -5.07 -8.03
N LEU A 508 27.42 -4.11 -7.80
CA LEU A 508 27.10 -2.73 -7.49
C LEU A 508 27.32 -1.84 -8.72
N ILE A 509 26.29 -1.08 -9.11
CA ILE A 509 26.38 -0.06 -10.15
C ILE A 509 26.50 1.31 -9.47
N PRO A 510 27.50 2.15 -9.85
CA PRO A 510 27.62 3.51 -9.30
C PRO A 510 26.37 4.33 -9.48
N THR A 511 26.09 5.20 -8.51
CA THR A 511 24.93 6.08 -8.51
C THR A 511 25.35 7.55 -8.61
N VAL A 512 24.46 8.40 -9.14
CA VAL A 512 24.64 9.85 -9.23
C VAL A 512 23.45 10.56 -8.59
N ASP A 513 23.67 11.80 -8.14
CA ASP A 513 22.64 12.60 -7.52
C ASP A 513 21.57 13.04 -8.54
N ALA A 514 20.33 13.13 -8.09
CA ALA A 514 19.22 13.63 -8.88
C ALA A 514 19.28 15.16 -9.06
N THR A 515 18.70 15.65 -10.16
CA THR A 515 18.60 17.08 -10.46
C THR A 515 17.14 17.57 -10.43
N ILE A 516 16.95 18.83 -10.02
CA ILE A 516 15.64 19.50 -10.02
C ILE A 516 15.36 20.03 -11.44
N ALA A 517 14.55 19.30 -12.23
CA ALA A 517 14.19 19.63 -13.60
C ALA A 517 12.77 19.14 -13.95
N GLY A 518 12.25 19.52 -15.12
CA GLY A 518 10.96 19.06 -15.63
C GLY A 518 9.78 19.44 -14.73
N GLU A 519 8.95 18.47 -14.40
CA GLU A 519 7.74 18.68 -13.57
C GLU A 519 8.08 19.22 -12.19
N PHE A 520 9.19 18.76 -11.60
CA PHE A 520 9.65 19.27 -10.30
C PHE A 520 9.97 20.77 -10.39
N GLY A 521 10.63 21.20 -11.47
CA GLY A 521 10.90 22.60 -11.74
C GLY A 521 9.62 23.43 -11.91
N ARG A 522 8.61 22.90 -12.59
CA ARG A 522 7.30 23.56 -12.74
C ARG A 522 6.60 23.77 -11.40
N ILE A 523 6.53 22.73 -10.57
CA ILE A 523 5.92 22.79 -9.23
C ILE A 523 6.68 23.80 -8.36
N MET A 524 8.00 23.80 -8.38
CA MET A 524 8.80 24.76 -7.63
C MET A 524 8.58 26.20 -8.11
N GLY A 525 8.43 26.41 -9.43
CA GLY A 525 8.08 27.70 -9.99
C GLY A 525 6.72 28.21 -9.51
N TRP A 526 5.72 27.35 -9.48
CA TRP A 526 4.40 27.69 -8.93
C TRP A 526 4.45 27.93 -7.42
N ALA A 527 5.20 27.11 -6.67
CA ALA A 527 5.41 27.32 -5.25
C ALA A 527 6.02 28.71 -4.98
N ASP A 528 7.03 29.10 -5.73
CA ASP A 528 7.64 30.45 -5.64
C ASP A 528 6.66 31.58 -5.96
N LYS A 529 5.75 31.35 -6.91
CA LYS A 529 4.72 32.33 -7.29
C LYS A 529 3.71 32.60 -6.17
N TYR A 530 3.32 31.55 -5.42
CA TYR A 530 2.24 31.64 -4.43
C TYR A 530 2.73 31.73 -2.99
N ARG A 531 3.98 31.40 -2.71
CA ARG A 531 4.54 31.50 -1.36
C ARG A 531 4.67 32.94 -0.89
N THR A 532 4.51 33.13 0.42
CA THR A 532 4.74 34.42 1.10
C THR A 532 6.01 34.41 1.92
N MET A 533 6.48 33.24 2.33
CA MET A 533 7.70 33.07 3.12
C MET A 533 8.93 32.91 2.25
N LYS A 534 10.06 33.40 2.74
CA LYS A 534 11.37 33.25 2.12
C LYS A 534 12.15 32.12 2.79
N VAL A 535 13.01 31.46 2.02
CA VAL A 535 13.85 30.37 2.50
C VAL A 535 15.24 30.88 2.83
N ARG A 536 15.68 30.65 4.06
CA ARG A 536 17.03 30.89 4.52
C ARG A 536 17.69 29.59 4.91
N THR A 537 18.97 29.46 4.64
CA THR A 537 19.74 28.25 4.91
C THR A 537 20.89 28.51 5.86
N ASN A 538 21.44 27.46 6.44
CA ASN A 538 22.72 27.55 7.14
C ASN A 538 23.85 27.42 6.10
N ALA A 539 24.83 28.28 6.19
CA ALA A 539 26.03 28.22 5.36
C ALA A 539 27.21 28.79 6.15
N ASP A 540 28.26 28.03 6.27
CA ASP A 540 29.43 28.38 7.07
C ASP A 540 30.66 28.73 6.22
N THR A 541 30.63 28.38 4.94
CA THR A 541 31.72 28.65 3.97
C THR A 541 31.19 29.29 2.69
N PRO A 542 32.05 29.94 1.88
CA PRO A 542 31.67 30.43 0.56
C PRO A 542 31.10 29.35 -0.37
N ALA A 543 31.64 28.11 -0.29
CA ALA A 543 31.17 26.96 -1.06
C ALA A 543 29.72 26.57 -0.67
N ASP A 544 29.44 26.57 0.64
CA ASP A 544 28.09 26.31 1.15
C ASP A 544 27.11 27.38 0.67
N ALA A 545 27.48 28.64 0.77
CA ALA A 545 26.66 29.76 0.34
C ALA A 545 26.34 29.70 -1.16
N LYS A 546 27.34 29.38 -1.99
CA LYS A 546 27.17 29.17 -3.42
C LYS A 546 26.20 28.02 -3.71
N LYS A 547 26.40 26.88 -3.07
CA LYS A 547 25.53 25.72 -3.23
C LYS A 547 24.10 26.00 -2.77
N ALA A 548 23.94 26.67 -1.64
CA ALA A 548 22.66 27.11 -1.14
C ALA A 548 21.91 28.02 -2.15
N ARG A 549 22.62 28.98 -2.77
CA ARG A 549 22.07 29.86 -3.80
C ARG A 549 21.63 29.07 -5.03
N GLU A 550 22.43 28.13 -5.48
CA GLU A 550 22.10 27.25 -6.60
C GLU A 550 20.84 26.42 -6.34
N LEU A 551 20.62 26.02 -5.08
CA LEU A 551 19.43 25.30 -4.65
C LEU A 551 18.21 26.18 -4.39
N GLY A 552 18.34 27.51 -4.54
CA GLY A 552 17.23 28.45 -4.45
C GLY A 552 17.06 29.16 -3.11
N ALA A 553 18.03 29.08 -2.21
CA ALA A 553 17.99 29.85 -0.97
C ALA A 553 18.10 31.36 -1.25
N GLU A 554 17.37 32.16 -0.47
CA GLU A 554 17.28 33.62 -0.62
C GLU A 554 18.08 34.39 0.43
N GLY A 555 18.72 33.67 1.33
CA GLY A 555 19.57 34.27 2.35
C GLY A 555 20.16 33.22 3.27
N ILE A 556 21.06 33.68 4.15
CA ILE A 556 21.66 32.86 5.18
C ILE A 556 20.89 33.08 6.50
N GLY A 557 20.46 32.00 7.13
CA GLY A 557 19.79 32.02 8.43
C GLY A 557 20.80 31.97 9.58
N LEU A 558 21.80 31.08 9.47
CA LEU A 558 22.88 30.93 10.43
C LEU A 558 24.21 30.71 9.71
N CYS A 559 25.22 31.50 10.10
CA CYS A 559 26.60 31.26 9.75
C CYS A 559 27.38 31.04 11.05
N ARG A 560 27.96 29.87 11.21
CA ARG A 560 28.83 29.54 12.35
C ARG A 560 30.23 29.95 12.02
N THR A 561 30.57 31.18 12.34
CA THR A 561 31.87 31.75 12.01
C THR A 561 33.03 31.03 12.66
N GLU A 562 32.79 30.34 13.79
CA GLU A 562 33.79 29.48 14.45
C GLU A 562 34.23 28.30 13.56
N HIS A 563 33.40 27.82 12.64
CA HIS A 563 33.79 26.75 11.71
C HIS A 563 34.81 27.22 10.69
N MET A 564 34.83 28.51 10.35
CA MET A 564 35.80 29.07 9.42
C MET A 564 37.24 29.01 9.96
N PHE A 565 37.40 29.00 11.28
CA PHE A 565 38.73 28.94 11.92
C PHE A 565 39.42 27.59 11.74
N PHE A 566 38.69 26.54 11.34
CA PHE A 566 39.29 25.23 11.07
C PHE A 566 39.88 25.11 9.66
N GLU A 567 39.67 26.11 8.80
CA GLU A 567 40.24 26.12 7.46
C GLU A 567 41.63 26.78 7.43
N GLY A 568 42.54 26.14 6.68
CA GLY A 568 43.90 26.64 6.51
C GLY A 568 44.66 26.69 7.82
N ASN A 569 45.41 27.77 8.01
CA ASN A 569 46.22 28.00 9.21
C ASN A 569 45.51 28.88 10.27
N ARG A 570 44.25 29.15 10.11
CA ARG A 570 43.48 30.05 11.00
C ARG A 570 43.39 29.53 12.42
N ILE A 571 43.36 28.20 12.60
CA ILE A 571 43.21 27.60 13.92
C ILE A 571 44.35 27.96 14.84
N ASP A 572 45.58 28.06 14.32
CA ASP A 572 46.76 28.37 15.15
C ASP A 572 46.73 29.84 15.60
N ALA A 573 46.41 30.76 14.69
CA ALA A 573 46.21 32.16 15.01
C ALA A 573 45.04 32.41 15.98
N PHE A 574 43.96 31.62 15.86
CA PHE A 574 42.85 31.66 16.79
C PHE A 574 43.21 31.18 18.20
N ARG A 575 44.04 30.13 18.28
CA ARG A 575 44.61 29.65 19.54
C ARG A 575 45.53 30.67 20.18
N GLU A 576 46.37 31.34 19.38
CA GLU A 576 47.21 32.45 19.84
C GLU A 576 46.36 33.55 20.46
N MET A 577 45.26 33.92 19.81
CA MET A 577 44.32 34.95 20.29
C MET A 577 43.69 34.55 21.63
N ILE A 578 43.27 33.27 21.79
CA ILE A 578 42.67 32.78 23.03
C ILE A 578 43.71 32.77 24.18
N CYS A 579 44.94 32.43 23.87
CA CYS A 579 46.00 32.34 24.85
C CYS A 579 46.72 33.67 25.14
N ALA A 580 46.37 34.75 24.40
CA ALA A 580 46.96 36.05 24.58
C ALA A 580 46.65 36.65 25.95
N GLU A 581 47.67 37.16 26.63
CA GLU A 581 47.57 37.81 27.95
C GLU A 581 47.35 39.31 27.84
N THR A 582 47.76 39.91 26.73
CA THR A 582 47.65 41.38 26.50
C THR A 582 46.75 41.66 25.29
N VAL A 583 46.23 42.90 25.22
CA VAL A 583 45.44 43.37 24.08
C VAL A 583 46.25 43.38 22.79
N GLU A 584 47.48 43.83 22.90
CA GLU A 584 48.43 43.94 21.75
C GLU A 584 48.71 42.53 21.15
N GLU A 585 48.93 41.52 21.97
CA GLU A 585 49.12 40.14 21.51
C GLU A 585 47.86 39.61 20.83
N ARG A 586 46.68 39.90 21.39
CA ARG A 586 45.39 39.50 20.85
C ARG A 586 45.12 40.16 19.50
N GLU A 587 45.36 41.48 19.37
CA GLU A 587 45.23 42.21 18.13
C GLU A 587 46.20 41.69 17.05
N ALA A 588 47.44 41.34 17.42
CA ALA A 588 48.39 40.79 16.50
C ALA A 588 47.93 39.40 15.95
N ALA A 589 47.37 38.55 16.80
CA ALA A 589 46.81 37.27 16.40
C ALA A 589 45.59 37.46 15.48
N LEU A 590 44.67 38.37 15.83
CA LEU A 590 43.48 38.67 15.03
C LEU A 590 43.84 39.26 13.65
N ALA A 591 44.90 40.07 13.54
CA ALA A 591 45.41 40.61 12.28
C ALA A 591 45.81 39.51 11.28
N LYS A 592 46.17 38.34 11.72
CA LYS A 592 46.50 37.17 10.88
C LYS A 592 45.26 36.52 10.29
N ILE A 593 44.12 36.58 10.99
CA ILE A 593 42.86 35.95 10.59
C ILE A 593 42.00 36.86 9.73
N LEU A 594 42.00 38.15 10.03
CA LEU A 594 41.08 39.13 9.46
C LEU A 594 41.02 39.15 7.92
N PRO A 595 42.13 39.10 7.14
CA PRO A 595 42.05 39.09 5.70
C PRO A 595 41.33 37.88 5.09
N GLU A 596 41.60 36.69 5.66
CA GLU A 596 40.94 35.44 5.20
C GLU A 596 39.48 35.41 5.59
N GLN A 597 39.14 35.87 6.79
CA GLN A 597 37.77 35.98 7.26
C GLN A 597 36.97 36.95 6.42
N GLN A 598 37.54 38.11 6.09
CA GLN A 598 36.92 39.08 5.21
C GLN A 598 36.65 38.49 3.82
N GLY A 599 37.63 37.79 3.24
CA GLY A 599 37.49 37.16 1.93
C GLY A 599 36.35 36.13 1.88
N ASP A 600 36.12 35.39 2.99
CA ASP A 600 35.01 34.44 3.05
C ASP A 600 33.63 35.11 3.10
N PHE A 601 33.56 36.34 3.69
CA PHE A 601 32.30 37.08 3.74
C PHE A 601 32.02 37.89 2.47
N GLU A 602 33.02 38.26 1.68
CA GLU A 602 32.90 38.97 0.40
C GLU A 602 32.49 38.03 -0.74
#